data_ccb05106191bf9f0f015b5343ae2c5c3
#
_entry.id   ccb05106191bf9f0f015b5343ae2c5c3
#
_cell.length_a   1.000
_cell.length_b   1.000
_cell.length_c   1.000
_cell.angle_alpha   90.00
_cell.angle_beta   90.00
_cell.angle_gamma   90.00
#
_symmetry.space_group_name_H-M   'P 1'
#
loop_
_entity.id
_entity.type
_entity.pdbx_description
1 polymer ?
#
loop_
_entity_poly.entity_id
_entity_poly.type
_entity_poly.pdbx_seq_one_letter_code
_entity_poly.pdbx_strand_id
1 'polypeptide(L)'
;IKPVFPKDYDGWFPFTRLCFSLGDWAVISGLPGALKYKYPKLKFALPSKNYLKTTVGNVIGQWSYGSNDPLDYIDYIFKNNPHIDYRFEVGDFDSIFTDHERAYTDDLNIPLVEQILLRFGFTQEELKNIDCRPHLYYDEDENPNPDIKDDYGCLLFASRIDKLKGRWDDKNLIKEARKYKDTPVYYYSEFDLKGTEWEELFPIRYNFADLNLNLRQQMLIKSRAKFNIGYQAG
;
A
#
# COMPACT_ATOMS: atom_id res chain seq x y z
N ILE A 1 3.41 28.72 -4.35
CA ILE A 1 4.72 28.81 -3.68
C ILE A 1 5.02 27.42 -3.13
N LYS A 2 6.12 26.80 -3.60
CA LYS A 2 6.55 25.49 -3.06
C LYS A 2 7.12 25.72 -1.67
N PRO A 3 6.65 25.06 -0.62
CA PRO A 3 7.30 25.16 0.68
C PRO A 3 8.66 24.47 0.58
N VAL A 4 9.71 25.25 0.56
CA VAL A 4 11.08 24.73 0.71
C VAL A 4 11.43 24.87 2.17
N PHE A 5 11.57 23.76 2.87
CA PHE A 5 11.97 23.76 4.26
C PHE A 5 13.47 24.06 4.36
N PRO A 6 13.90 24.81 5.41
CA PRO A 6 15.31 24.87 5.76
C PRO A 6 15.87 23.47 6.01
N LYS A 7 17.16 23.26 5.76
CA LYS A 7 17.79 21.92 5.93
C LYS A 7 17.72 21.38 7.36
N ASP A 8 17.66 22.28 8.33
CA ASP A 8 17.56 22.00 9.76
C ASP A 8 16.13 22.10 10.31
N TYR A 9 15.12 22.07 9.41
CA TYR A 9 13.72 22.15 9.78
C TYR A 9 13.34 21.07 10.80
N ASP A 10 12.80 21.52 11.93
CA ASP A 10 12.37 20.70 13.06
C ASP A 10 10.85 20.79 13.35
N GLY A 11 10.14 21.44 12.43
CA GLY A 11 8.69 21.63 12.52
C GLY A 11 7.86 20.42 12.14
N TRP A 12 6.55 20.60 12.25
CA TRP A 12 5.56 19.59 11.88
C TRP A 12 5.27 19.58 10.38
N PHE A 13 5.10 18.38 9.85
CA PHE A 13 4.60 18.13 8.52
C PHE A 13 3.31 17.30 8.60
N PRO A 14 2.16 17.92 8.88
CA PRO A 14 0.87 17.24 8.83
C PRO A 14 0.48 17.01 7.38
N PHE A 15 0.28 15.75 7.02
CA PHE A 15 -0.03 15.35 5.65
C PHE A 15 -1.29 14.49 5.60
N THR A 16 -2.17 14.78 4.66
CA THR A 16 -3.36 13.98 4.39
C THR A 16 -3.57 13.75 2.90
N ARG A 17 -4.34 12.74 2.57
CA ARG A 17 -4.88 12.52 1.23
C ARG A 17 -6.40 12.63 1.27
N LEU A 18 -6.97 13.19 0.23
CA LEU A 18 -8.43 13.27 0.08
C LEU A 18 -9.01 12.07 -0.68
N CYS A 19 -8.25 11.03 -0.86
CA CYS A 19 -8.69 9.76 -1.44
C CYS A 19 -8.69 8.64 -0.39
N PHE A 20 -9.51 7.61 -0.65
CA PHE A 20 -9.84 6.57 0.32
C PHE A 20 -9.48 5.18 -0.14
N SER A 21 -8.82 5.04 -1.28
CA SER A 21 -8.43 3.71 -1.71
C SER A 21 -7.20 3.24 -0.94
N LEU A 22 -7.23 1.97 -0.58
CA LEU A 22 -6.11 1.29 0.07
C LEU A 22 -4.79 1.50 -0.70
N GLY A 23 -4.85 1.35 -2.03
CA GLY A 23 -3.68 1.50 -2.89
C GLY A 23 -3.06 2.89 -2.80
N ASP A 24 -3.89 3.92 -2.76
CA ASP A 24 -3.44 5.31 -2.67
C ASP A 24 -2.67 5.59 -1.38
N TRP A 25 -3.14 5.05 -0.25
CA TRP A 25 -2.44 5.18 1.02
C TRP A 25 -1.20 4.30 1.12
N ALA A 26 -1.27 3.09 0.57
CA ALA A 26 -0.12 2.19 0.55
C ALA A 26 1.05 2.79 -0.25
N VAL A 27 0.78 3.42 -1.39
CA VAL A 27 1.80 4.05 -2.23
C VAL A 27 2.59 5.11 -1.47
N ILE A 28 1.95 5.91 -0.63
CA ILE A 28 2.64 6.96 0.13
C ILE A 28 3.28 6.47 1.44
N SER A 29 3.23 5.19 1.74
CA SER A 29 3.81 4.67 3.00
C SER A 29 5.32 4.88 3.10
N GLY A 30 6.03 5.05 1.98
CA GLY A 30 7.44 5.44 1.95
C GLY A 30 7.72 6.94 2.15
N LEU A 31 6.70 7.80 2.03
CA LEU A 31 6.88 9.26 2.09
C LEU A 31 7.48 9.77 3.41
N PRO A 32 7.05 9.31 4.61
CA PRO A 32 7.64 9.79 5.86
C PRO A 32 9.14 9.55 5.95
N GLY A 33 9.61 8.36 5.60
CA GLY A 33 11.03 8.02 5.59
C GLY A 33 11.81 8.83 4.57
N ALA A 34 11.27 8.97 3.37
CA ALA A 34 11.88 9.74 2.29
C ALA A 34 12.03 11.24 2.65
N LEU A 35 11.03 11.84 3.31
CA LEU A 35 11.13 13.21 3.80
C LEU A 35 12.19 13.36 4.90
N LYS A 36 12.25 12.45 5.85
CA LYS A 36 13.23 12.47 6.95
C LYS A 36 14.66 12.22 6.47
N TYR A 37 14.86 11.64 5.29
CA TYR A 37 16.20 11.55 4.70
C TYR A 37 16.82 12.94 4.46
N LYS A 38 16.04 13.90 3.97
CA LYS A 38 16.52 15.27 3.73
C LYS A 38 16.34 16.17 4.96
N TYR A 39 15.28 15.96 5.71
CA TYR A 39 14.87 16.76 6.86
C TYR A 39 14.79 15.87 8.12
N PRO A 40 15.93 15.46 8.69
CA PRO A 40 15.96 14.42 9.74
C PRO A 40 15.26 14.80 11.03
N LYS A 41 15.06 16.10 11.29
CA LYS A 41 14.36 16.62 12.47
C LYS A 41 12.87 16.89 12.24
N LEU A 42 12.41 16.77 10.97
CA LEU A 42 11.02 16.98 10.62
C LEU A 42 10.12 15.99 11.39
N LYS A 43 9.03 16.49 11.95
CA LYS A 43 8.01 15.70 12.63
C LYS A 43 6.85 15.42 11.66
N PHE A 44 6.69 14.17 11.27
CA PHE A 44 5.66 13.77 10.32
C PHE A 44 4.37 13.38 11.05
N ALA A 45 3.27 14.02 10.67
CA ALA A 45 1.96 13.70 11.22
C ALA A 45 1.00 13.22 10.14
N LEU A 46 0.26 12.15 10.44
CA LEU A 46 -0.82 11.63 9.60
C LEU A 46 -2.18 11.82 10.30
N PRO A 47 -3.29 11.88 9.54
CA PRO A 47 -4.61 11.99 10.14
C PRO A 47 -4.94 10.74 10.96
N SER A 48 -5.68 10.94 12.02
CA SER A 48 -6.35 9.87 12.73
C SER A 48 -7.53 9.33 11.91
N LYS A 49 -8.01 8.17 12.29
CA LYS A 49 -9.24 7.60 11.75
C LYS A 49 -10.45 8.53 11.96
N ASN A 50 -10.51 9.17 13.13
CA ASN A 50 -11.58 10.09 13.48
C ASN A 50 -11.54 11.37 12.64
N TYR A 51 -10.35 11.94 12.41
CA TYR A 51 -10.17 13.06 11.49
C TYR A 51 -10.73 12.74 10.11
N LEU A 52 -10.38 11.57 9.56
CA LEU A 52 -10.83 11.16 8.23
C LEU A 52 -12.34 10.94 8.18
N LYS A 53 -12.93 10.35 9.21
CA LYS A 53 -14.40 10.21 9.31
C LYS A 53 -15.11 11.55 9.29
N THR A 54 -14.55 12.54 9.97
CA THR A 54 -15.16 13.87 10.09
C THR A 54 -15.02 14.68 8.81
N THR A 55 -13.85 14.64 8.18
CA THR A 55 -13.55 15.49 7.02
C THR A 55 -14.05 14.91 5.70
N VAL A 56 -14.20 13.60 5.64
CA VAL A 56 -14.49 12.90 4.40
C VAL A 56 -15.71 11.98 4.49
N GLY A 57 -16.24 11.85 5.64
CA GLY A 57 -17.33 11.05 6.19
C GLY A 57 -18.28 10.32 5.24
N ASN A 58 -18.89 11.01 4.30
CA ASN A 58 -19.98 10.41 3.50
C ASN A 58 -19.52 9.61 2.28
N VAL A 59 -18.28 9.76 1.84
CA VAL A 59 -17.75 9.03 0.68
C VAL A 59 -17.27 7.63 1.08
N ILE A 60 -16.91 7.45 2.34
CA ILE A 60 -16.35 6.22 2.89
C ILE A 60 -17.40 5.10 2.99
N GLY A 61 -18.64 5.42 3.27
CA GLY A 61 -19.72 4.45 3.44
C GLY A 61 -20.02 3.59 2.20
N GLN A 62 -19.47 3.94 1.04
CA GLN A 62 -19.65 3.19 -0.20
C GLN A 62 -18.59 2.09 -0.44
N TRP A 63 -17.59 1.98 0.44
CA TRP A 63 -16.42 1.15 0.23
C TRP A 63 -16.18 0.17 1.38
N SER A 64 -17.20 -0.63 1.72
CA SER A 64 -17.05 -1.68 2.72
C SER A 64 -16.18 -2.84 2.19
N TYR A 65 -15.03 -3.05 2.79
CA TYR A 65 -14.23 -4.26 2.62
C TYR A 65 -14.59 -5.26 3.72
N GLY A 66 -15.67 -5.97 3.56
CA GLY A 66 -16.13 -6.93 4.57
C GLY A 66 -16.59 -6.27 5.87
N SER A 67 -16.38 -6.94 6.99
CA SER A 67 -16.76 -6.50 8.35
C SER A 67 -15.84 -5.43 8.96
N ASN A 68 -14.76 -5.06 8.27
CA ASN A 68 -13.79 -4.09 8.78
C ASN A 68 -14.21 -2.66 8.43
N ASP A 69 -13.99 -1.74 9.37
CA ASP A 69 -14.12 -0.31 9.09
C ASP A 69 -13.14 0.06 7.96
N PRO A 70 -13.63 0.68 6.87
CA PRO A 70 -12.77 0.97 5.71
C PRO A 70 -11.57 1.85 6.02
N LEU A 71 -11.55 2.53 7.16
CA LEU A 71 -10.41 3.34 7.60
C LEU A 71 -9.36 2.57 8.40
N ASP A 72 -9.64 1.35 8.83
CA ASP A 72 -8.67 0.53 9.56
C ASP A 72 -7.43 0.24 8.71
N TYR A 73 -7.54 0.26 7.38
CA TYR A 73 -6.40 0.04 6.51
C TYR A 73 -5.28 1.08 6.67
N ILE A 74 -5.60 2.32 7.08
CA ILE A 74 -4.58 3.34 7.32
C ILE A 74 -3.74 2.95 8.52
N ASP A 75 -4.38 2.48 9.59
CA ASP A 75 -3.67 1.98 10.76
C ASP A 75 -2.87 0.71 10.43
N TYR A 76 -3.40 -0.16 9.58
CA TYR A 76 -2.66 -1.35 9.14
C TYR A 76 -1.42 -1.03 8.30
N ILE A 77 -1.51 -0.07 7.37
CA ILE A 77 -0.39 0.34 6.52
C ILE A 77 0.71 1.01 7.35
N PHE A 78 0.31 1.89 8.26
CA PHE A 78 1.27 2.74 8.99
C PHE A 78 1.58 2.25 10.41
N LYS A 79 1.08 1.08 10.81
CA LYS A 79 1.46 0.45 12.08
C LYS A 79 2.98 0.26 12.13
N ASN A 80 3.57 0.58 13.27
CA ASN A 80 5.01 0.46 13.52
C ASN A 80 5.92 1.27 12.59
N ASN A 81 5.39 2.21 11.80
CA ASN A 81 6.23 3.06 10.97
C ASN A 81 7.01 4.05 11.86
N PRO A 82 8.36 3.92 11.97
CA PRO A 82 9.16 4.70 12.89
C PRO A 82 9.31 6.19 12.49
N HIS A 83 8.83 6.53 11.30
CA HIS A 83 8.93 7.88 10.76
C HIS A 83 7.67 8.72 10.99
N ILE A 84 6.63 8.16 11.63
CA ILE A 84 5.41 8.87 11.98
C ILE A 84 5.46 9.25 13.44
N ASP A 85 5.38 10.53 13.71
CA ASP A 85 5.54 11.08 15.06
C ASP A 85 4.18 11.32 15.73
N TYR A 86 3.10 11.53 14.94
CA TYR A 86 1.79 11.87 15.49
C TYR A 86 0.63 11.46 14.57
N ARG A 87 -0.53 11.20 15.19
CA ARG A 87 -1.84 11.03 14.54
C ARG A 87 -2.73 12.21 14.92
N PHE A 88 -2.98 13.11 13.98
CA PHE A 88 -3.67 14.36 14.26
C PHE A 88 -5.19 14.28 14.13
N GLU A 89 -5.86 15.10 14.90
CA GLU A 89 -7.30 15.31 14.92
C GLU A 89 -7.69 16.64 14.25
N VAL A 90 -9.00 16.89 14.11
CA VAL A 90 -9.51 18.17 13.61
C VAL A 90 -9.13 19.29 14.57
N GLY A 91 -8.47 20.31 14.05
CA GLY A 91 -8.05 21.49 14.84
C GLY A 91 -6.64 21.42 15.38
N ASP A 92 -5.90 20.30 15.24
CA ASP A 92 -4.51 20.19 15.72
C ASP A 92 -3.53 21.05 14.90
N PHE A 93 -3.85 21.30 13.64
CA PHE A 93 -3.02 22.10 12.73
C PHE A 93 -3.85 23.09 11.93
N ASP A 94 -3.37 24.33 11.83
CA ASP A 94 -3.98 25.39 11.02
C ASP A 94 -3.81 25.13 9.50
N SER A 95 -2.77 24.41 9.13
CA SER A 95 -2.47 24.08 7.73
C SER A 95 -2.02 22.64 7.60
N ILE A 96 -2.60 21.93 6.65
CA ILE A 96 -2.32 20.51 6.38
C ILE A 96 -1.90 20.39 4.92
N PHE A 97 -0.78 19.70 4.70
CA PHE A 97 -0.29 19.41 3.36
C PHE A 97 -1.10 18.30 2.71
N THR A 98 -1.35 18.41 1.42
CA THR A 98 -2.04 17.38 0.66
C THR A 98 -1.32 17.10 -0.67
N ASP A 99 -1.56 15.92 -1.22
CA ASP A 99 -1.13 15.62 -2.59
C ASP A 99 -2.18 15.99 -3.64
N HIS A 100 -3.37 16.39 -3.19
CA HIS A 100 -4.56 16.51 -4.04
C HIS A 100 -4.42 17.49 -5.20
N GLU A 101 -3.69 18.55 -5.02
CA GLU A 101 -3.71 19.63 -6.03
C GLU A 101 -2.91 19.31 -7.29
N ARG A 102 -2.21 18.21 -7.43
CA ARG A 102 -1.49 17.80 -8.66
C ARG A 102 -0.44 16.72 -8.45
N ALA A 103 -0.76 15.70 -7.68
CA ALA A 103 0.08 14.52 -7.64
C ALA A 103 0.14 13.82 -9.01
N TYR A 104 -0.88 14.04 -9.80
CA TYR A 104 -0.92 13.59 -11.18
C TYR A 104 -0.37 14.72 -12.08
N THR A 105 0.93 14.81 -12.18
CA THR A 105 1.55 15.54 -13.28
C THR A 105 1.33 14.76 -14.57
N ASP A 106 1.38 15.42 -15.71
CA ASP A 106 1.26 14.76 -17.02
C ASP A 106 2.35 13.69 -17.26
N ASP A 107 3.37 13.64 -16.43
CA ASP A 107 4.42 12.63 -16.48
C ASP A 107 4.09 11.43 -15.59
N LEU A 108 3.37 10.48 -16.15
CA LEU A 108 3.02 9.20 -15.50
C LEU A 108 4.24 8.28 -15.25
N ASN A 109 5.42 8.65 -15.72
CA ASN A 109 6.63 7.85 -15.52
C ASN A 109 7.30 8.13 -14.17
N ILE A 110 6.92 9.21 -13.49
CA ILE A 110 7.47 9.53 -12.17
C ILE A 110 6.58 8.94 -11.07
N PRO A 111 7.09 8.10 -10.18
CA PRO A 111 6.33 7.56 -9.06
C PRO A 111 5.73 8.66 -8.17
N LEU A 112 4.55 8.42 -7.61
CA LEU A 112 3.79 9.43 -6.85
C LEU A 112 4.59 10.03 -5.69
N VAL A 113 5.31 9.22 -4.92
CA VAL A 113 6.13 9.71 -3.80
C VAL A 113 7.21 10.66 -4.30
N GLU A 114 7.88 10.34 -5.40
CA GLU A 114 8.88 11.21 -6.01
C GLU A 114 8.28 12.53 -6.48
N GLN A 115 7.09 12.50 -7.09
CA GLN A 115 6.37 13.71 -7.48
C GLN A 115 6.08 14.61 -6.27
N ILE A 116 5.67 14.02 -5.15
CA ILE A 116 5.44 14.77 -3.90
C ILE A 116 6.76 15.39 -3.41
N LEU A 117 7.82 14.60 -3.34
CA LEU A 117 9.14 15.08 -2.87
C LEU A 117 9.71 16.22 -3.73
N LEU A 118 9.56 16.15 -5.05
CA LEU A 118 9.95 17.25 -5.95
C LEU A 118 9.25 18.57 -5.61
N ARG A 119 8.03 18.52 -5.12
CA ARG A 119 7.31 19.72 -4.66
C ARG A 119 7.86 20.28 -3.38
N PHE A 120 8.43 19.44 -2.53
CA PHE A 120 9.05 19.83 -1.26
C PHE A 120 10.55 20.11 -1.40
N GLY A 121 10.99 20.48 -2.59
CA GLY A 121 12.33 20.98 -2.84
C GLY A 121 13.41 19.92 -3.01
N PHE A 122 13.05 18.65 -3.19
CA PHE A 122 13.99 17.62 -3.62
C PHE A 122 14.37 17.82 -5.09
N THR A 123 15.59 17.45 -5.42
CA THR A 123 16.09 17.42 -6.78
C THR A 123 16.01 16.01 -7.35
N GLN A 124 16.01 15.85 -8.66
CA GLN A 124 16.08 14.54 -9.32
C GLN A 124 17.33 13.74 -8.91
N GLU A 125 18.44 14.42 -8.62
CA GLU A 125 19.67 13.76 -8.18
C GLU A 125 19.55 13.21 -6.76
N GLU A 126 18.90 13.95 -5.85
CA GLU A 126 18.64 13.47 -4.50
C GLU A 126 17.72 12.24 -4.52
N LEU A 127 16.69 12.23 -5.39
CA LEU A 127 15.75 11.12 -5.49
C LEU A 127 16.40 9.78 -5.90
N LYS A 128 17.51 9.81 -6.64
CA LYS A 128 18.23 8.56 -6.99
C LYS A 128 18.76 7.81 -5.76
N ASN A 129 18.95 8.49 -4.64
CA ASN A 129 19.54 7.94 -3.42
C ASN A 129 18.50 7.70 -2.32
N ILE A 130 17.22 7.92 -2.62
CA ILE A 130 16.13 7.81 -1.65
C ILE A 130 15.23 6.62 -2.01
N ASP A 131 14.95 5.77 -1.05
CA ASP A 131 13.94 4.73 -1.25
C ASP A 131 12.55 5.32 -1.10
N CYS A 132 11.89 5.52 -2.23
CA CYS A 132 10.53 6.05 -2.33
C CYS A 132 9.46 4.95 -2.45
N ARG A 133 9.85 3.67 -2.39
CA ARG A 133 8.92 2.56 -2.53
C ARG A 133 7.94 2.50 -1.36
N PRO A 134 6.74 1.96 -1.59
CA PRO A 134 5.83 1.60 -0.51
C PRO A 134 6.54 0.72 0.51
N HIS A 135 6.40 1.02 1.79
CA HIS A 135 7.07 0.28 2.85
C HIS A 135 6.10 -0.09 3.96
N LEU A 136 6.09 -1.36 4.33
CA LEU A 136 5.29 -1.90 5.42
C LEU A 136 6.22 -2.30 6.57
N TYR A 137 6.10 -1.60 7.69
CA TYR A 137 6.84 -1.92 8.91
C TYR A 137 6.07 -2.94 9.73
N TYR A 138 6.72 -4.02 10.12
CA TYR A 138 6.14 -5.08 10.95
C TYR A 138 7.16 -5.58 11.97
N ASP A 139 6.66 -6.12 13.07
CA ASP A 139 7.49 -6.77 14.07
C ASP A 139 7.87 -8.18 13.56
N GLU A 140 9.03 -8.68 13.97
CA GLU A 140 9.54 -9.99 13.52
C GLU A 140 8.61 -11.13 13.94
N ASP A 141 7.91 -10.99 15.07
CA ASP A 141 6.94 -11.94 15.61
C ASP A 141 5.55 -11.82 14.99
N GLU A 142 5.28 -10.79 14.19
CA GLU A 142 4.05 -10.69 13.41
C GLU A 142 4.03 -11.78 12.33
N ASN A 143 3.55 -12.97 12.68
CA ASN A 143 3.32 -14.06 11.74
C ASN A 143 1.80 -14.27 11.54
N PRO A 144 1.25 -13.90 10.39
CA PRO A 144 -0.19 -14.00 10.15
C PRO A 144 -0.66 -15.46 10.02
N ASN A 145 0.22 -16.38 9.70
CA ASN A 145 -0.10 -17.79 9.62
C ASN A 145 1.12 -18.65 9.97
N PRO A 146 1.18 -19.24 11.19
CA PRO A 146 2.30 -20.03 11.67
C PRO A 146 2.50 -21.34 10.87
N ASP A 147 1.49 -21.81 10.14
CA ASP A 147 1.55 -23.05 9.37
C ASP A 147 2.25 -22.89 8.02
N ILE A 148 2.52 -21.65 7.60
CA ILE A 148 3.14 -21.37 6.31
C ILE A 148 4.64 -21.19 6.46
N LYS A 149 5.32 -22.13 5.87
CA LYS A 149 6.79 -22.11 5.77
C LYS A 149 7.26 -21.10 4.73
N ASP A 150 8.51 -20.68 4.87
CA ASP A 150 9.15 -19.51 4.25
C ASP A 150 9.23 -19.47 2.71
N ASP A 151 8.71 -20.44 1.97
CA ASP A 151 8.85 -20.52 0.52
C ASP A 151 7.49 -20.60 -0.18
N TYR A 152 6.84 -19.47 -0.36
CA TYR A 152 5.55 -19.38 -1.03
C TYR A 152 5.45 -18.18 -1.96
N GLY A 153 4.47 -18.20 -2.85
CA GLY A 153 4.11 -17.09 -3.71
C GLY A 153 2.70 -16.56 -3.46
N CYS A 154 2.36 -15.46 -4.12
CA CYS A 154 1.00 -14.93 -4.12
C CYS A 154 0.48 -14.75 -5.55
N LEU A 155 -0.79 -15.13 -5.75
CA LEU A 155 -1.53 -14.92 -6.99
C LEU A 155 -2.69 -13.94 -6.73
N LEU A 156 -2.71 -12.84 -7.46
CA LEU A 156 -3.61 -11.72 -7.20
C LEU A 156 -4.49 -11.46 -8.43
N PHE A 157 -5.61 -12.17 -8.54
CA PHE A 157 -6.51 -12.09 -9.69
C PHE A 157 -7.75 -11.24 -9.44
N ALA A 158 -8.00 -10.83 -8.21
CA ALA A 158 -9.15 -10.00 -7.88
C ALA A 158 -8.96 -8.58 -8.40
N SER A 159 -9.96 -8.10 -9.11
CA SER A 159 -10.07 -6.70 -9.50
C SER A 159 -11.53 -6.28 -9.37
N ARG A 160 -11.75 -5.08 -8.84
CA ARG A 160 -13.09 -4.45 -8.81
C ARG A 160 -13.63 -4.09 -10.19
N ILE A 161 -12.77 -4.08 -11.19
CA ILE A 161 -13.18 -3.72 -12.53
C ILE A 161 -13.73 -4.96 -13.20
N ASP A 162 -15.05 -5.04 -13.38
CA ASP A 162 -15.75 -6.12 -14.08
C ASP A 162 -15.15 -6.47 -15.44
N LYS A 163 -14.50 -5.50 -16.09
CA LYS A 163 -13.80 -5.69 -17.37
C LYS A 163 -12.57 -6.60 -17.27
N LEU A 164 -12.15 -6.97 -16.06
CA LEU A 164 -11.01 -7.86 -15.85
C LEU A 164 -11.43 -9.31 -15.54
N LYS A 165 -12.73 -9.60 -15.56
CA LYS A 165 -13.21 -10.98 -15.50
C LYS A 165 -12.57 -11.77 -16.65
N GLY A 166 -11.92 -12.89 -16.33
CA GLY A 166 -11.27 -13.75 -17.30
C GLY A 166 -9.78 -13.49 -17.56
N ARG A 167 -9.15 -12.50 -16.92
CA ARG A 167 -7.70 -12.33 -17.10
C ARG A 167 -6.83 -13.38 -16.39
N TRP A 168 -7.42 -14.23 -15.58
CA TRP A 168 -6.76 -15.39 -15.00
C TRP A 168 -6.29 -16.40 -16.08
N ASP A 169 -6.83 -16.36 -17.30
CA ASP A 169 -6.40 -17.14 -18.45
C ASP A 169 -5.33 -16.46 -19.31
N ASP A 170 -4.75 -15.35 -18.84
CA ASP A 170 -3.68 -14.66 -19.55
C ASP A 170 -2.43 -15.55 -19.69
N LYS A 171 -2.17 -15.94 -20.93
CA LYS A 171 -1.05 -16.82 -21.28
C LYS A 171 0.32 -16.27 -20.87
N ASN A 172 0.48 -14.95 -20.77
CA ASN A 172 1.74 -14.35 -20.35
C ASN A 172 1.93 -14.53 -18.84
N LEU A 173 0.88 -14.35 -18.04
CA LEU A 173 0.95 -14.62 -16.61
C LEU A 173 1.20 -16.10 -16.32
N ILE A 174 0.51 -16.97 -17.01
CA ILE A 174 0.70 -18.43 -16.91
C ILE A 174 2.14 -18.81 -17.28
N LYS A 175 2.66 -18.27 -18.37
CA LYS A 175 4.06 -18.48 -18.78
C LYS A 175 5.05 -18.04 -17.72
N GLU A 176 4.82 -16.90 -17.10
CA GLU A 176 5.67 -16.41 -16.01
C GLU A 176 5.56 -17.30 -14.78
N ALA A 177 4.34 -17.71 -14.43
CA ALA A 177 4.05 -18.56 -13.29
C ALA A 177 4.71 -19.95 -13.36
N ARG A 178 4.92 -20.49 -14.55
CA ARG A 178 5.61 -21.78 -14.75
C ARG A 178 7.01 -21.84 -14.18
N LYS A 179 7.68 -20.69 -14.00
CA LYS A 179 8.99 -20.61 -13.35
C LYS A 179 8.96 -21.00 -11.87
N TYR A 180 7.77 -20.97 -11.28
CA TYR A 180 7.54 -21.18 -9.85
C TYR A 180 6.66 -22.40 -9.59
N LYS A 181 6.54 -23.28 -10.57
CA LYS A 181 5.71 -24.48 -10.47
C LYS A 181 6.00 -25.24 -9.17
N ASP A 182 4.96 -25.84 -8.59
CA ASP A 182 4.97 -26.63 -7.35
C ASP A 182 5.29 -25.82 -6.06
N THR A 183 5.53 -24.50 -6.16
CA THR A 183 5.63 -23.65 -4.97
C THR A 183 4.24 -23.46 -4.35
N PRO A 184 4.08 -23.59 -3.02
CA PRO A 184 2.83 -23.25 -2.36
C PRO A 184 2.42 -21.81 -2.64
N VAL A 185 1.13 -21.53 -2.85
CA VAL A 185 0.67 -20.18 -3.13
C VAL A 185 -0.54 -19.79 -2.30
N TYR A 186 -0.58 -18.50 -1.93
CA TYR A 186 -1.81 -17.83 -1.52
C TYR A 186 -2.42 -17.16 -2.73
N TYR A 187 -3.73 -17.25 -2.85
CA TYR A 187 -4.40 -16.57 -3.93
C TYR A 187 -5.64 -15.81 -3.44
N TYR A 188 -5.98 -14.77 -4.14
CA TYR A 188 -7.26 -14.10 -4.02
C TYR A 188 -7.95 -14.13 -5.39
N SER A 189 -9.03 -14.87 -5.47
CA SER A 189 -9.84 -14.96 -6.68
C SER A 189 -11.31 -15.10 -6.29
N GLU A 190 -12.17 -14.41 -7.02
CA GLU A 190 -13.62 -14.65 -6.99
C GLU A 190 -13.99 -15.97 -7.69
N PHE A 191 -13.04 -16.57 -8.41
CA PHE A 191 -13.22 -17.80 -9.15
C PHE A 191 -12.46 -18.95 -8.49
N ASP A 192 -13.06 -20.13 -8.51
CA ASP A 192 -12.37 -21.35 -8.17
C ASP A 192 -11.31 -21.65 -9.26
N LEU A 193 -10.07 -21.83 -8.84
CA LEU A 193 -8.98 -22.21 -9.74
C LEU A 193 -9.03 -23.69 -10.15
N LYS A 194 -9.98 -24.44 -9.63
CA LYS A 194 -10.17 -25.87 -9.92
C LYS A 194 -10.43 -26.09 -11.41
N GLY A 195 -9.75 -27.07 -12.00
CA GLY A 195 -9.85 -27.38 -13.41
C GLY A 195 -9.14 -26.38 -14.33
N THR A 196 -8.37 -25.46 -13.79
CA THR A 196 -7.57 -24.52 -14.57
C THR A 196 -6.09 -24.92 -14.58
N GLU A 197 -5.32 -24.36 -15.50
CA GLU A 197 -3.85 -24.55 -15.55
C GLU A 197 -3.16 -24.08 -14.24
N TRP A 198 -3.75 -23.16 -13.50
CA TRP A 198 -3.25 -22.71 -12.20
C TRP A 198 -3.30 -23.80 -11.13
N GLU A 199 -4.29 -24.69 -11.18
CA GLU A 199 -4.37 -25.85 -10.30
C GLU A 199 -3.22 -26.83 -10.56
N GLU A 200 -2.89 -27.05 -11.84
CA GLU A 200 -1.79 -27.92 -12.24
C GLU A 200 -0.42 -27.34 -11.88
N LEU A 201 -0.28 -26.01 -11.97
CA LEU A 201 0.97 -25.32 -11.62
C LEU A 201 1.18 -25.24 -10.10
N PHE A 202 0.12 -25.04 -9.35
CA PHE A 202 0.16 -24.81 -7.91
C PHE A 202 -0.81 -25.76 -7.18
N PRO A 203 -0.41 -27.02 -6.98
CA PRO A 203 -1.26 -28.00 -6.30
C PRO A 203 -1.54 -27.65 -4.84
N ILE A 204 -0.60 -26.97 -4.17
CA ILE A 204 -0.77 -26.46 -2.79
C ILE A 204 -1.16 -24.99 -2.88
N ARG A 205 -2.40 -24.68 -2.53
CA ARG A 205 -2.94 -23.33 -2.64
C ARG A 205 -3.92 -23.01 -1.53
N TYR A 206 -3.89 -21.76 -1.06
CA TYR A 206 -4.72 -21.25 0.02
C TYR A 206 -5.46 -20.01 -0.46
N ASN A 207 -6.79 -20.03 -0.39
CA ASN A 207 -7.57 -18.83 -0.72
C ASN A 207 -7.58 -17.89 0.49
N PHE A 208 -7.21 -16.64 0.28
CA PHE A 208 -7.29 -15.61 1.33
C PHE A 208 -8.70 -15.46 1.93
N ALA A 209 -9.74 -15.70 1.13
CA ALA A 209 -11.13 -15.64 1.59
C ALA A 209 -11.44 -16.69 2.66
N ASP A 210 -10.79 -17.86 2.60
CA ASP A 210 -11.05 -18.99 3.52
C ASP A 210 -10.26 -18.85 4.82
N LEU A 211 -9.23 -17.98 4.87
CA LEU A 211 -8.31 -17.89 5.99
C LEU A 211 -8.73 -16.87 7.06
N ASN A 212 -9.83 -16.17 6.88
CA ASN A 212 -10.34 -15.15 7.81
C ASN A 212 -9.27 -14.14 8.28
N LEU A 213 -8.36 -13.75 7.38
CA LEU A 213 -7.27 -12.84 7.66
C LEU A 213 -7.73 -11.39 7.51
N ASN A 214 -7.30 -10.55 8.45
CA ASN A 214 -7.46 -9.10 8.27
C ASN A 214 -6.51 -8.57 7.18
N LEU A 215 -6.74 -7.32 6.77
CA LEU A 215 -5.97 -6.74 5.67
C LEU A 215 -4.46 -6.68 5.96
N ARG A 216 -4.04 -6.34 7.20
CA ARG A 216 -2.62 -6.29 7.56
C ARG A 216 -1.96 -7.66 7.44
N GLN A 217 -2.63 -8.71 7.89
CA GLN A 217 -2.12 -10.07 7.75
C GLN A 217 -1.96 -10.47 6.27
N GLN A 218 -2.93 -10.12 5.42
CA GLN A 218 -2.80 -10.33 3.97
C GLN A 218 -1.64 -9.54 3.37
N MET A 219 -1.44 -8.30 3.79
CA MET A 219 -0.31 -7.47 3.35
C MET A 219 1.03 -8.08 3.77
N LEU A 220 1.13 -8.59 4.99
CA LEU A 220 2.32 -9.28 5.50
C LEU A 220 2.65 -10.53 4.68
N ILE A 221 1.65 -11.36 4.40
CA ILE A 221 1.83 -12.52 3.54
C ILE A 221 2.36 -12.09 2.16
N LYS A 222 1.75 -11.08 1.54
CA LYS A 222 2.18 -10.58 0.22
C LYS A 222 3.59 -9.99 0.24
N SER A 223 3.97 -9.29 1.30
CA SER A 223 5.30 -8.67 1.42
C SER A 223 6.43 -9.69 1.61
N ARG A 224 6.13 -10.84 2.21
CA ARG A 224 7.09 -11.92 2.46
C ARG A 224 7.12 -12.98 1.35
N ALA A 225 6.22 -12.89 0.39
CA ALA A 225 6.14 -13.85 -0.70
C ALA A 225 7.39 -13.78 -1.59
N LYS A 226 7.89 -14.94 -2.01
CA LYS A 226 9.01 -15.07 -2.96
C LYS A 226 8.70 -14.42 -4.31
N PHE A 227 7.44 -14.43 -4.69
CA PHE A 227 6.92 -13.76 -5.89
C PHE A 227 5.46 -13.33 -5.69
N ASN A 228 5.08 -12.31 -6.41
CA ASN A 228 3.68 -11.90 -6.55
C ASN A 228 3.35 -11.85 -8.05
N ILE A 229 2.34 -12.59 -8.47
CA ILE A 229 1.85 -12.63 -9.85
C ILE A 229 0.40 -12.19 -9.86
N GLY A 230 0.09 -11.24 -10.72
CA GLY A 230 -1.29 -10.78 -10.85
C GLY A 230 -1.41 -9.46 -11.59
N TYR A 231 -2.62 -8.92 -11.57
CA TYR A 231 -2.88 -7.61 -12.11
C TYR A 231 -2.79 -6.56 -11.02
N GLN A 232 -2.34 -5.39 -11.39
CA GLN A 232 -2.44 -4.22 -10.53
C GLN A 232 -3.93 -3.94 -10.29
N ALA A 233 -4.39 -4.31 -9.11
CA ALA A 233 -5.69 -3.90 -8.60
C ALA A 233 -5.49 -2.56 -7.89
N GLY A 234 -6.11 -1.52 -8.42
CA GLY A 234 -6.14 -0.21 -7.80
C GLY A 234 -6.96 -0.20 -6.51
#